data_d5ca50d842a887891d90290620a27e4a
#
_entry.id   d5ca50d842a887891d90290620a27e4a
#
_cell.length_a   1.000
_cell.length_b   1.000
_cell.length_c   1.000
_cell.angle_alpha   90.00
_cell.angle_beta   90.00
_cell.angle_gamma   90.00
#
_symmetry.space_group_name_H-M   'P 1'
#
loop_
_entity.id
_entity.type
_entity.pdbx_description
1 polymer ?
#
loop_
_entity_poly.entity_id
_entity_poly.type
_entity_poly.pdbx_seq_one_letter_code
_entity_poly.pdbx_strand_id
1 'polypeptide(L)'
;MKHPPPHEPHRPHPHPRADHHNAPPQEPPTVQGRLARFVGRNWARLGYGRRVEPTWLELNRIDLSVRELPPAFHGTRVAHLTDFHYGEHLPKGYLERAIERAAEEKPDLIALTGDFIDRGPRHVDAAAKLFAGLRAPLGVYAVLGNHDFSVHNIRGVRRHPDLHRRIADSLGGHGVRVLRNEAVRHDRGGDGLIVAGIDDLWSRESDPAAALQDACPRTPRIVLAHNPQSVEQFAEHRFDLVLSGHTHGGQIDWPGLGRVLLRKKAKRWAAGLYPHGPGHVYVNKGVGFGWRFRFGVRPEVAIFTLK
;
A
#
# COMPACT_ATOMS: atom_id res chain seq x y z
N MET A 1 37.04 -59.84 -40.07
CA MET A 1 35.99 -58.97 -39.64
C MET A 1 36.45 -57.54 -39.79
N LYS A 2 35.90 -56.79 -40.75
CA LYS A 2 36.31 -55.40 -41.05
C LYS A 2 35.39 -54.47 -40.35
N HIS A 3 35.91 -53.55 -39.51
CA HIS A 3 35.16 -52.51 -38.85
C HIS A 3 34.72 -51.43 -39.86
N PRO A 4 33.47 -50.88 -39.73
CA PRO A 4 33.07 -49.76 -40.55
C PRO A 4 33.71 -48.45 -40.04
N PRO A 5 33.88 -47.44 -40.93
CA PRO A 5 34.53 -46.17 -40.59
C PRO A 5 33.59 -45.29 -39.74
N PRO A 6 34.16 -44.31 -38.98
CA PRO A 6 33.37 -43.45 -38.11
C PRO A 6 32.56 -42.40 -38.90
N HIS A 7 31.32 -42.15 -38.46
CA HIS A 7 30.41 -41.14 -39.00
C HIS A 7 31.01 -39.72 -38.79
N GLU A 8 31.14 -38.93 -39.83
CA GLU A 8 31.39 -37.50 -39.77
C GLU A 8 30.18 -36.76 -39.23
N PRO A 9 30.34 -35.75 -38.36
CA PRO A 9 29.24 -34.94 -37.90
C PRO A 9 28.75 -33.98 -38.99
N HIS A 10 27.44 -34.00 -39.26
CA HIS A 10 26.75 -33.06 -40.15
C HIS A 10 26.98 -31.61 -39.67
N ARG A 11 27.64 -30.81 -40.49
CA ARG A 11 27.68 -29.34 -40.32
C ARG A 11 26.29 -28.77 -40.68
N PRO A 12 25.68 -27.93 -39.81
CA PRO A 12 24.46 -27.25 -40.20
C PRO A 12 24.77 -26.21 -41.28
N HIS A 13 23.95 -26.22 -42.32
CA HIS A 13 23.97 -25.20 -43.37
C HIS A 13 23.65 -23.83 -42.77
N PRO A 14 24.40 -22.77 -43.16
CA PRO A 14 24.08 -21.41 -42.70
C PRO A 14 22.72 -20.99 -43.29
N HIS A 15 21.79 -20.65 -42.42
CA HIS A 15 20.54 -19.99 -42.84
C HIS A 15 20.86 -18.67 -43.55
N PRO A 16 20.19 -18.34 -44.64
CA PRO A 16 20.37 -17.06 -45.32
C PRO A 16 20.02 -15.95 -44.32
N ARG A 17 20.93 -15.05 -44.04
CA ARG A 17 20.64 -13.83 -43.30
C ARG A 17 19.63 -13.03 -44.11
N ALA A 18 18.44 -12.79 -43.53
CA ALA A 18 17.49 -11.86 -44.10
C ALA A 18 18.15 -10.47 -44.15
N ASP A 19 18.32 -9.94 -45.35
CA ASP A 19 18.82 -8.60 -45.59
C ASP A 19 17.84 -7.56 -45.05
N HIS A 20 18.11 -7.07 -43.84
CA HIS A 20 17.36 -5.97 -43.22
C HIS A 20 17.77 -4.57 -43.73
N HIS A 21 18.42 -4.51 -44.89
CA HIS A 21 18.95 -3.27 -45.44
C HIS A 21 18.15 -2.77 -46.65
N ASN A 22 16.86 -2.47 -46.50
CA ASN A 22 16.17 -1.61 -47.50
C ASN A 22 14.77 -1.20 -46.99
N ALA A 23 14.62 -0.76 -45.71
CA ALA A 23 13.52 0.08 -45.35
C ALA A 23 13.85 1.51 -45.85
N PRO A 24 13.00 2.16 -46.63
CA PRO A 24 13.25 3.54 -47.02
C PRO A 24 13.40 4.41 -45.78
N PRO A 25 14.27 5.43 -45.78
CA PRO A 25 14.45 6.32 -44.66
C PRO A 25 13.08 6.93 -44.32
N GLN A 26 12.62 6.68 -43.08
CA GLN A 26 11.35 7.24 -42.63
C GLN A 26 11.51 8.76 -42.56
N GLU A 27 10.76 9.48 -43.40
CA GLU A 27 10.70 10.94 -43.35
C GLU A 27 10.40 11.40 -41.92
N PRO A 28 11.08 12.43 -41.41
CA PRO A 28 10.80 12.96 -40.10
C PRO A 28 9.34 13.40 -40.02
N PRO A 29 8.60 13.05 -38.97
CA PRO A 29 7.18 13.33 -38.89
C PRO A 29 6.93 14.84 -38.98
N THR A 30 5.99 15.21 -39.83
CA THR A 30 5.49 16.60 -40.00
C THR A 30 5.06 17.15 -38.62
N VAL A 31 5.03 18.49 -38.47
CA VAL A 31 4.52 19.16 -37.27
C VAL A 31 3.11 18.68 -36.91
N GLN A 32 2.24 18.53 -37.91
CA GLN A 32 0.89 17.98 -37.73
C GLN A 32 0.92 16.53 -37.27
N GLY A 33 1.80 15.69 -37.80
CA GLY A 33 1.98 14.30 -37.39
C GLY A 33 2.56 14.18 -35.95
N ARG A 34 3.41 15.12 -35.54
CA ARG A 34 3.90 15.20 -34.14
C ARG A 34 2.77 15.62 -33.18
N LEU A 35 1.97 16.59 -33.55
CA LEU A 35 0.82 17.04 -32.76
C LEU A 35 -0.24 15.94 -32.62
N ALA A 36 -0.59 15.27 -33.72
CA ALA A 36 -1.54 14.16 -33.70
C ALA A 36 -1.07 13.00 -32.82
N ARG A 37 0.23 12.63 -32.87
CA ARG A 37 0.83 11.60 -31.97
C ARG A 37 0.82 12.07 -30.51
N PHE A 38 1.10 13.33 -30.24
CA PHE A 38 1.07 13.89 -28.89
C PHE A 38 -0.35 13.84 -28.31
N VAL A 39 -1.34 14.30 -29.06
CA VAL A 39 -2.76 14.27 -28.70
C VAL A 39 -3.20 12.83 -28.47
N GLY A 40 -2.97 11.93 -29.43
CA GLY A 40 -3.37 10.52 -29.35
C GLY A 40 -2.77 9.80 -28.13
N ARG A 41 -1.48 10.02 -27.84
CA ARG A 41 -0.82 9.45 -26.65
C ARG A 41 -1.44 9.96 -25.33
N ASN A 42 -1.79 11.23 -25.27
CA ASN A 42 -2.38 11.78 -24.04
C ASN A 42 -3.82 11.28 -23.85
N TRP A 43 -4.61 11.16 -24.91
CA TRP A 43 -5.94 10.54 -24.86
C TRP A 43 -5.87 9.06 -24.42
N ALA A 44 -4.92 8.28 -24.95
CA ALA A 44 -4.70 6.91 -24.52
C ALA A 44 -4.33 6.82 -23.04
N ARG A 45 -3.43 7.70 -22.56
CA ARG A 45 -3.05 7.79 -21.14
C ARG A 45 -4.23 8.13 -20.23
N LEU A 46 -5.08 9.09 -20.64
CA LEU A 46 -6.28 9.45 -19.88
C LEU A 46 -7.27 8.28 -19.82
N GLY A 47 -7.51 7.60 -20.95
CA GLY A 47 -8.35 6.41 -21.02
C GLY A 47 -7.83 5.29 -20.13
N TYR A 48 -6.53 5.00 -20.19
CA TYR A 48 -5.84 4.01 -19.35
C TYR A 48 -5.93 4.37 -17.87
N GLY A 49 -5.59 5.63 -17.51
CA GLY A 49 -5.61 6.10 -16.12
C GLY A 49 -7.01 6.12 -15.50
N ARG A 50 -8.07 6.17 -16.30
CA ARG A 50 -9.46 6.14 -15.82
C ARG A 50 -10.05 4.73 -15.76
N ARG A 51 -9.73 3.85 -16.71
CA ARG A 51 -10.41 2.56 -16.89
C ARG A 51 -9.61 1.35 -16.43
N VAL A 52 -8.29 1.41 -16.55
CA VAL A 52 -7.41 0.25 -16.32
C VAL A 52 -6.68 0.38 -15.00
N GLU A 53 -5.83 1.38 -14.87
CA GLU A 53 -4.89 1.46 -13.75
C GLU A 53 -5.55 1.57 -12.36
N PRO A 54 -6.70 2.27 -12.16
CA PRO A 54 -7.32 2.38 -10.84
C PRO A 54 -7.71 1.03 -10.20
N THR A 55 -7.86 -0.02 -11.00
CA THR A 55 -8.23 -1.36 -10.55
C THR A 55 -7.19 -2.43 -10.87
N TRP A 56 -6.04 -2.01 -11.38
CA TRP A 56 -4.93 -2.92 -11.67
C TRP A 56 -4.03 -3.06 -10.44
N LEU A 57 -4.51 -3.84 -9.48
CA LEU A 57 -3.84 -4.09 -8.22
C LEU A 57 -2.45 -4.70 -8.42
N GLU A 58 -1.46 -4.19 -7.69
CA GLU A 58 -0.15 -4.81 -7.57
C GLU A 58 0.04 -5.41 -6.17
N LEU A 59 0.82 -6.47 -6.12
CA LEU A 59 1.23 -7.15 -4.89
C LEU A 59 2.73 -6.97 -4.71
N ASN A 60 3.12 -6.22 -3.68
CA ASN A 60 4.51 -5.96 -3.36
C ASN A 60 4.95 -6.83 -2.18
N ARG A 61 5.99 -7.64 -2.37
CA ARG A 61 6.62 -8.45 -1.32
C ARG A 61 7.94 -7.83 -0.93
N ILE A 62 8.11 -7.59 0.37
CA ILE A 62 9.22 -6.81 0.92
C ILE A 62 9.83 -7.60 2.08
N ASP A 63 11.09 -7.96 1.94
CA ASP A 63 11.89 -8.49 3.05
C ASP A 63 12.39 -7.32 3.89
N LEU A 64 12.07 -7.31 5.17
CA LEU A 64 12.43 -6.24 6.08
C LEU A 64 13.33 -6.76 7.20
N SER A 65 14.56 -6.28 7.25
CA SER A 65 15.44 -6.54 8.39
C SER A 65 15.02 -5.66 9.57
N VAL A 66 14.62 -6.30 10.67
CA VAL A 66 14.18 -5.65 11.90
C VAL A 66 15.29 -5.83 12.95
N ARG A 67 15.72 -4.69 13.53
CA ARG A 67 16.78 -4.71 14.52
C ARG A 67 16.35 -5.48 15.76
N GLU A 68 17.19 -6.42 16.24
CA GLU A 68 16.92 -7.24 17.42
C GLU A 68 15.60 -8.02 17.32
N LEU A 69 15.22 -8.43 16.10
CA LEU A 69 14.04 -9.29 15.94
C LEU A 69 14.31 -10.64 16.60
N PRO A 70 13.48 -11.05 17.56
CA PRO A 70 13.67 -12.35 18.20
C PRO A 70 13.44 -13.50 17.21
N PRO A 71 14.17 -14.62 17.36
CA PRO A 71 14.05 -15.79 16.47
C PRO A 71 12.61 -16.30 16.32
N ALA A 72 11.79 -16.22 17.37
CA ALA A 72 10.38 -16.62 17.35
C ALA A 72 9.51 -15.81 16.35
N PHE A 73 9.98 -14.65 15.90
CA PHE A 73 9.28 -13.80 14.94
C PHE A 73 9.95 -13.71 13.56
N HIS A 74 11.09 -14.41 13.35
CA HIS A 74 11.69 -14.50 12.02
C HIS A 74 10.72 -15.17 11.04
N GLY A 75 10.60 -14.62 9.84
CA GLY A 75 9.68 -15.11 8.82
C GLY A 75 8.22 -14.67 9.04
N THR A 76 7.91 -13.91 10.11
CA THR A 76 6.55 -13.36 10.32
C THR A 76 6.13 -12.53 9.11
N ARG A 77 4.97 -12.88 8.54
CA ARG A 77 4.40 -12.20 7.36
C ARG A 77 3.35 -11.20 7.79
N VAL A 78 3.53 -9.95 7.39
CA VAL A 78 2.61 -8.85 7.67
C VAL A 78 1.97 -8.36 6.38
N ALA A 79 0.66 -8.53 6.23
CA ALA A 79 -0.09 -7.93 5.13
C ALA A 79 -0.52 -6.51 5.50
N HIS A 80 -0.28 -5.56 4.61
CA HIS A 80 -0.65 -4.17 4.79
C HIS A 80 -1.57 -3.68 3.67
N LEU A 81 -2.77 -3.24 4.05
CA LEU A 81 -3.77 -2.62 3.19
C LEU A 81 -4.22 -1.29 3.81
N THR A 82 -4.59 -0.33 2.96
CA THR A 82 -5.00 1.01 3.40
C THR A 82 -5.86 1.70 2.35
N ASP A 83 -6.50 2.82 2.73
CA ASP A 83 -7.20 3.71 1.80
C ASP A 83 -8.24 2.97 0.95
N PHE A 84 -9.17 2.31 1.61
CA PHE A 84 -10.23 1.52 0.95
C PHE A 84 -11.25 2.43 0.24
N HIS A 85 -11.56 3.57 0.86
CA HIS A 85 -12.53 4.54 0.35
C HIS A 85 -13.81 3.89 -0.17
N TYR A 86 -14.37 2.97 0.62
CA TYR A 86 -15.57 2.25 0.22
C TYR A 86 -16.70 3.22 -0.13
N GLY A 87 -17.25 3.07 -1.33
CA GLY A 87 -18.29 3.92 -1.88
C GLY A 87 -18.79 3.44 -3.24
N GLU A 88 -19.84 4.09 -3.76
CA GLU A 88 -20.51 3.71 -5.02
C GLU A 88 -19.63 3.85 -6.27
N HIS A 89 -18.54 4.61 -6.18
CA HIS A 89 -17.61 4.84 -7.29
C HIS A 89 -16.65 3.67 -7.55
N LEU A 90 -16.55 2.75 -6.58
CA LEU A 90 -15.71 1.55 -6.72
C LEU A 90 -16.45 0.45 -7.50
N PRO A 91 -15.76 -0.28 -8.37
CA PRO A 91 -16.35 -1.44 -9.02
C PRO A 91 -16.73 -2.53 -8.01
N LYS A 92 -17.92 -3.11 -8.18
CA LYS A 92 -18.40 -4.20 -7.33
C LYS A 92 -17.39 -5.36 -7.30
N GLY A 93 -17.12 -5.89 -6.11
CA GLY A 93 -16.20 -7.00 -5.89
C GLY A 93 -14.72 -6.65 -6.04
N TYR A 94 -14.37 -5.36 -6.22
CA TYR A 94 -12.97 -4.98 -6.39
C TYR A 94 -12.19 -5.03 -5.07
N LEU A 95 -12.75 -4.48 -4.00
CA LEU A 95 -12.10 -4.49 -2.68
C LEU A 95 -12.05 -5.91 -2.09
N GLU A 96 -13.10 -6.70 -2.32
CA GLU A 96 -13.14 -8.10 -1.94
C GLU A 96 -11.95 -8.86 -2.55
N ARG A 97 -11.70 -8.69 -3.85
CA ARG A 97 -10.53 -9.31 -4.51
C ARG A 97 -9.20 -8.81 -3.96
N ALA A 98 -9.10 -7.53 -3.58
CA ALA A 98 -7.87 -7.01 -2.97
C ALA A 98 -7.60 -7.65 -1.59
N ILE A 99 -8.64 -7.85 -0.79
CA ILE A 99 -8.57 -8.50 0.51
C ILE A 99 -8.25 -9.99 0.36
N GLU A 100 -8.92 -10.68 -0.57
CA GLU A 100 -8.65 -12.08 -0.91
C GLU A 100 -7.18 -12.25 -1.34
N ARG A 101 -6.68 -11.35 -2.19
CA ARG A 101 -5.29 -11.37 -2.64
C ARG A 101 -4.28 -11.22 -1.50
N ALA A 102 -4.61 -10.43 -0.48
CA ALA A 102 -3.79 -10.32 0.72
C ALA A 102 -3.87 -11.59 1.58
N ALA A 103 -5.05 -12.19 1.71
CA ALA A 103 -5.27 -13.40 2.49
C ALA A 103 -4.60 -14.65 1.86
N GLU A 104 -4.55 -14.77 0.53
CA GLU A 104 -3.83 -15.81 -0.21
C GLU A 104 -2.34 -15.89 0.16
N GLU A 105 -1.75 -14.77 0.57
CA GLU A 105 -0.37 -14.70 1.04
C GLU A 105 -0.17 -15.31 2.44
N LYS A 106 -1.23 -15.76 3.10
CA LYS A 106 -1.23 -16.39 4.44
C LYS A 106 -0.44 -15.55 5.46
N PRO A 107 -0.82 -14.30 5.67
CA PRO A 107 -0.13 -13.44 6.62
C PRO A 107 -0.32 -13.91 8.06
N ASP A 108 0.71 -13.74 8.90
CA ASP A 108 0.62 -13.93 10.34
C ASP A 108 -0.08 -12.76 11.03
N LEU A 109 0.02 -11.57 10.47
CA LEU A 109 -0.57 -10.33 10.95
C LEU A 109 -1.14 -9.54 9.77
N ILE A 110 -2.32 -8.94 9.96
CA ILE A 110 -2.93 -8.05 8.97
C ILE A 110 -3.07 -6.66 9.57
N ALA A 111 -2.50 -5.68 8.89
CA ALA A 111 -2.51 -4.27 9.25
C ALA A 111 -3.38 -3.48 8.27
N LEU A 112 -4.41 -2.80 8.76
CA LEU A 112 -5.35 -1.97 8.02
C LEU A 112 -5.17 -0.51 8.47
N THR A 113 -4.62 0.35 7.62
CA THR A 113 -4.24 1.68 8.08
C THR A 113 -5.16 2.80 7.60
N GLY A 114 -6.49 2.60 7.76
CA GLY A 114 -7.47 3.67 7.70
C GLY A 114 -8.05 4.00 6.34
N ASP A 115 -8.89 5.03 6.34
CA ASP A 115 -9.71 5.48 5.23
C ASP A 115 -10.59 4.35 4.67
N PHE A 116 -11.37 3.72 5.60
CA PHE A 116 -12.28 2.62 5.27
C PHE A 116 -13.42 3.05 4.36
N ILE A 117 -13.92 4.26 4.55
CA ILE A 117 -15.01 4.85 3.78
C ILE A 117 -14.57 6.13 3.07
N ASP A 118 -15.21 6.45 1.93
CA ASP A 118 -14.96 7.72 1.26
C ASP A 118 -15.60 8.90 1.99
N ARG A 119 -16.91 8.80 2.32
CA ARG A 119 -17.65 9.91 2.95
C ARG A 119 -18.85 9.45 3.76
N GLY A 120 -19.01 10.07 4.94
CA GLY A 120 -20.22 9.99 5.76
C GLY A 120 -20.59 8.58 6.23
N PRO A 121 -21.68 8.42 7.00
CA PRO A 121 -21.99 7.17 7.70
C PRO A 121 -22.67 6.10 6.84
N ARG A 122 -23.07 6.41 5.61
CA ARG A 122 -23.94 5.55 4.78
C ARG A 122 -23.36 4.17 4.53
N HIS A 123 -22.05 4.07 4.37
CA HIS A 123 -21.37 2.84 3.92
C HIS A 123 -20.59 2.13 5.02
N VAL A 124 -20.69 2.55 6.28
CA VAL A 124 -19.91 2.01 7.40
C VAL A 124 -20.06 0.50 7.52
N ASP A 125 -21.30 0.01 7.62
CA ASP A 125 -21.55 -1.41 7.85
C ASP A 125 -21.17 -2.28 6.64
N ALA A 126 -21.37 -1.75 5.43
CA ALA A 126 -20.96 -2.43 4.20
C ALA A 126 -19.43 -2.49 4.05
N ALA A 127 -18.73 -1.41 4.42
CA ALA A 127 -17.26 -1.39 4.43
C ALA A 127 -16.69 -2.36 5.47
N ALA A 128 -17.22 -2.36 6.70
CA ALA A 128 -16.77 -3.27 7.75
C ALA A 128 -17.02 -4.75 7.40
N LYS A 129 -18.12 -5.05 6.71
CA LYS A 129 -18.46 -6.41 6.25
C LYS A 129 -17.41 -6.99 5.30
N LEU A 130 -16.64 -6.18 4.58
CA LEU A 130 -15.55 -6.66 3.72
C LEU A 130 -14.51 -7.48 4.49
N PHE A 131 -14.33 -7.20 5.78
CA PHE A 131 -13.34 -7.86 6.63
C PHE A 131 -13.91 -9.04 7.42
N ALA A 132 -15.21 -9.33 7.25
CA ALA A 132 -15.85 -10.48 7.89
C ALA A 132 -15.15 -11.78 7.49
N GLY A 133 -14.68 -12.53 8.48
CA GLY A 133 -13.96 -13.79 8.22
C GLY A 133 -12.47 -13.65 7.96
N LEU A 134 -11.94 -12.42 7.82
CA LEU A 134 -10.50 -12.20 7.71
C LEU A 134 -9.82 -12.61 9.03
N ARG A 135 -8.79 -13.47 8.95
CA ARG A 135 -8.10 -14.03 10.12
C ARG A 135 -6.59 -14.08 9.88
N ALA A 136 -5.84 -13.87 10.94
CA ALA A 136 -4.39 -14.04 10.97
C ALA A 136 -3.96 -14.51 12.37
N PRO A 137 -2.93 -15.37 12.51
CA PRO A 137 -2.49 -15.92 13.81
C PRO A 137 -2.16 -14.87 14.88
N LEU A 138 -1.56 -13.74 14.48
CA LEU A 138 -1.26 -12.61 15.37
C LEU A 138 -2.36 -11.54 15.36
N GLY A 139 -3.45 -11.75 14.62
CA GLY A 139 -4.61 -10.87 14.59
C GLY A 139 -4.70 -9.95 13.38
N VAL A 140 -5.87 -9.27 13.33
CA VAL A 140 -6.19 -8.24 12.33
C VAL A 140 -6.34 -6.92 13.09
N TYR A 141 -5.45 -5.99 12.81
CA TYR A 141 -5.39 -4.70 13.48
C TYR A 141 -5.70 -3.57 12.52
N ALA A 142 -6.39 -2.55 13.01
CA ALA A 142 -6.69 -1.36 12.25
C ALA A 142 -6.36 -0.09 13.03
N VAL A 143 -6.05 0.98 12.30
CA VAL A 143 -6.15 2.36 12.76
C VAL A 143 -7.09 3.12 11.83
N LEU A 144 -7.61 4.23 12.28
CA LEU A 144 -8.54 5.05 11.52
C LEU A 144 -7.80 6.13 10.74
N GLY A 145 -8.27 6.43 9.52
CA GLY A 145 -7.78 7.51 8.69
C GLY A 145 -8.61 8.80 8.84
N ASN A 146 -8.18 9.87 8.20
CA ASN A 146 -8.84 11.16 8.31
C ASN A 146 -10.28 11.15 7.77
N HIS A 147 -10.59 10.35 6.74
CA HIS A 147 -11.96 10.18 6.25
C HIS A 147 -12.87 9.51 7.28
N ASP A 148 -12.34 8.56 8.05
CA ASP A 148 -13.07 7.86 9.11
C ASP A 148 -13.40 8.81 10.28
N PHE A 149 -12.56 9.82 10.54
CA PHE A 149 -12.87 10.93 11.44
C PHE A 149 -13.73 12.02 10.79
N SER A 150 -14.15 11.86 9.54
CA SER A 150 -14.85 12.89 8.76
C SER A 150 -14.04 14.20 8.61
N VAL A 151 -12.72 14.08 8.53
CA VAL A 151 -11.79 15.21 8.36
C VAL A 151 -11.19 15.15 6.96
N HIS A 152 -11.35 16.23 6.19
CA HIS A 152 -10.87 16.28 4.81
C HIS A 152 -9.78 17.36 4.59
N ASN A 153 -9.32 17.98 5.66
CA ASN A 153 -8.26 18.99 5.61
C ASN A 153 -7.57 19.15 6.98
N ILE A 154 -6.40 19.75 6.97
CA ILE A 154 -5.56 19.98 8.15
C ILE A 154 -6.24 20.83 9.26
N ARG A 155 -7.35 21.52 8.97
CA ARG A 155 -8.08 22.30 9.98
C ARG A 155 -8.85 21.39 10.97
N GLY A 156 -9.04 20.12 10.66
CA GLY A 156 -9.64 19.12 11.55
C GLY A 156 -11.16 19.30 11.76
N VAL A 157 -11.85 20.02 10.87
CA VAL A 157 -13.30 20.21 10.97
C VAL A 157 -14.03 18.91 10.64
N ARG A 158 -14.81 18.39 11.59
CA ARG A 158 -15.59 17.15 11.47
C ARG A 158 -17.04 17.45 11.09
N ARG A 159 -17.55 16.81 10.04
CA ARG A 159 -18.96 16.88 9.67
C ARG A 159 -19.82 15.87 10.45
N HIS A 160 -19.23 14.74 10.82
CA HIS A 160 -19.86 13.65 11.56
C HIS A 160 -18.97 13.30 12.76
N PRO A 161 -19.17 13.91 13.93
CA PRO A 161 -18.28 13.80 15.08
C PRO A 161 -18.07 12.37 15.59
N ASP A 162 -19.12 11.52 15.54
CA ASP A 162 -19.08 10.15 16.05
C ASP A 162 -18.80 9.08 14.99
N LEU A 163 -18.51 9.48 13.76
CA LEU A 163 -18.31 8.55 12.63
C LEU A 163 -17.20 7.53 12.93
N HIS A 164 -16.10 7.98 13.48
CA HIS A 164 -14.95 7.16 13.85
C HIS A 164 -15.28 6.06 14.87
N ARG A 165 -16.16 6.36 15.86
CA ARG A 165 -16.62 5.37 16.84
C ARG A 165 -17.46 4.31 16.15
N ARG A 166 -18.44 4.74 15.35
CA ARG A 166 -19.30 3.82 14.59
C ARG A 166 -18.48 2.89 13.66
N ILE A 167 -17.44 3.41 13.01
CA ILE A 167 -16.56 2.60 12.17
C ILE A 167 -15.79 1.60 13.03
N ALA A 168 -15.21 2.03 14.15
CA ALA A 168 -14.48 1.17 15.06
C ALA A 168 -15.37 0.03 15.62
N ASP A 169 -16.59 0.35 16.04
CA ASP A 169 -17.56 -0.62 16.55
C ASP A 169 -17.95 -1.64 15.46
N SER A 170 -18.24 -1.14 14.24
CA SER A 170 -18.62 -2.00 13.12
C SER A 170 -17.48 -2.94 12.70
N LEU A 171 -16.24 -2.44 12.63
CA LEU A 171 -15.03 -3.25 12.36
C LEU A 171 -14.82 -4.30 13.47
N GLY A 172 -14.97 -3.89 14.74
CA GLY A 172 -14.88 -4.77 15.90
C GLY A 172 -15.87 -5.93 15.85
N GLY A 173 -17.12 -5.67 15.43
CA GLY A 173 -18.15 -6.70 15.20
C GLY A 173 -17.77 -7.74 14.14
N HIS A 174 -16.81 -7.44 13.26
CA HIS A 174 -16.30 -8.36 12.25
C HIS A 174 -14.90 -8.95 12.59
N GLY A 175 -14.42 -8.74 13.83
CA GLY A 175 -13.16 -9.34 14.32
C GLY A 175 -11.90 -8.55 13.98
N VAL A 176 -12.02 -7.29 13.58
CA VAL A 176 -10.90 -6.36 13.40
C VAL A 176 -10.71 -5.56 14.68
N ARG A 177 -9.54 -5.64 15.31
CA ARG A 177 -9.22 -4.82 16.47
C ARG A 177 -8.72 -3.44 16.04
N VAL A 178 -9.53 -2.41 16.30
CA VAL A 178 -9.16 -1.01 16.04
C VAL A 178 -8.34 -0.48 17.19
N LEU A 179 -7.09 -0.14 16.94
CA LEU A 179 -6.18 0.42 17.92
C LEU A 179 -6.31 1.95 17.92
N ARG A 180 -6.67 2.50 19.07
CA ARG A 180 -6.88 3.93 19.28
C ARG A 180 -5.86 4.46 20.30
N ASN A 181 -4.66 4.88 19.85
CA ASN A 181 -3.56 5.30 20.70
C ASN A 181 -3.19 4.24 21.76
N GLU A 182 -3.17 2.99 21.35
CA GLU A 182 -2.87 1.84 22.21
C GLU A 182 -1.96 0.84 21.49
N ALA A 183 -1.38 -0.08 22.26
CA ALA A 183 -0.54 -1.15 21.74
C ALA A 183 -0.99 -2.52 22.22
N VAL A 184 -0.65 -3.53 21.43
CA VAL A 184 -0.79 -4.95 21.75
C VAL A 184 0.58 -5.61 21.70
N ARG A 185 0.92 -6.35 22.75
CA ARG A 185 2.11 -7.17 22.79
C ARG A 185 1.75 -8.62 22.44
N HIS A 186 2.50 -9.20 21.52
CA HIS A 186 2.46 -10.61 21.20
C HIS A 186 3.67 -11.30 21.81
N ASP A 187 3.44 -12.37 22.54
CA ASP A 187 4.49 -13.16 23.17
C ASP A 187 4.59 -14.55 22.53
N ARG A 188 5.80 -14.96 22.18
CA ARG A 188 6.14 -16.30 21.71
C ARG A 188 7.41 -16.77 22.44
N GLY A 189 7.28 -17.79 23.31
CA GLY A 189 8.44 -18.37 24.01
C GLY A 189 9.23 -17.38 24.88
N GLY A 190 8.58 -16.34 25.40
CA GLY A 190 9.22 -15.27 26.17
C GLY A 190 9.69 -14.08 25.35
N ASP A 191 9.72 -14.21 24.03
CA ASP A 191 10.03 -13.13 23.08
C ASP A 191 8.78 -12.30 22.74
N GLY A 192 8.96 -11.00 22.53
CA GLY A 192 7.86 -10.08 22.27
C GLY A 192 7.93 -9.39 20.90
N LEU A 193 6.77 -9.11 20.33
CA LEU A 193 6.56 -8.18 19.21
C LEU A 193 5.39 -7.26 19.56
N ILE A 194 5.56 -5.95 19.39
CA ILE A 194 4.51 -4.98 19.69
C ILE A 194 3.89 -4.47 18.39
N VAL A 195 2.55 -4.40 18.38
CA VAL A 195 1.78 -3.70 17.35
C VAL A 195 1.09 -2.52 18.03
N ALA A 196 1.47 -1.31 17.65
CA ALA A 196 0.91 -0.08 18.20
C ALA A 196 0.07 0.62 17.13
N GLY A 197 -1.06 1.22 17.51
CA GLY A 197 -1.90 2.02 16.63
C GLY A 197 -2.04 3.45 17.14
N ILE A 198 -1.86 4.41 16.24
CA ILE A 198 -1.94 5.85 16.53
C ILE A 198 -3.08 6.44 15.70
N ASP A 199 -3.94 7.23 16.34
CA ASP A 199 -5.02 7.93 15.67
C ASP A 199 -4.51 8.94 14.63
N ASP A 200 -5.34 9.24 13.64
CA ASP A 200 -4.93 10.10 12.53
C ASP A 200 -4.48 11.50 12.98
N LEU A 201 -3.41 11.97 12.38
CA LEU A 201 -2.78 13.27 12.65
C LEU A 201 -3.75 14.45 12.50
N TRP A 202 -4.64 14.41 11.51
CA TRP A 202 -5.58 15.50 11.25
C TRP A 202 -6.81 15.45 12.16
N SER A 203 -7.05 14.31 12.81
CA SER A 203 -8.16 14.16 13.76
C SER A 203 -8.00 14.99 15.02
N ARG A 204 -6.76 15.36 15.36
CA ARG A 204 -6.35 15.98 16.63
C ARG A 204 -6.58 15.09 17.86
N GLU A 205 -6.79 13.78 17.65
CA GLU A 205 -6.88 12.77 18.69
C GLU A 205 -5.62 11.90 18.77
N SER A 206 -4.62 12.19 17.94
CA SER A 206 -3.33 11.49 17.92
C SER A 206 -2.60 11.66 19.25
N ASP A 207 -2.35 10.56 19.94
CA ASP A 207 -1.56 10.49 21.18
C ASP A 207 -0.53 9.35 21.07
N PRO A 208 0.61 9.61 20.42
CA PRO A 208 1.67 8.61 20.29
C PRO A 208 2.27 8.22 21.63
N ALA A 209 2.30 9.12 22.62
CA ALA A 209 2.84 8.82 23.93
C ALA A 209 2.04 7.71 24.61
N ALA A 210 0.70 7.77 24.55
CA ALA A 210 -0.15 6.70 25.07
C ALA A 210 0.10 5.36 24.39
N ALA A 211 0.26 5.36 23.05
CA ALA A 211 0.49 4.14 22.27
C ALA A 211 1.88 3.53 22.47
N LEU A 212 2.91 4.36 22.74
CA LEU A 212 4.32 3.95 22.71
C LEU A 212 5.01 3.99 24.08
N GLN A 213 4.26 4.28 25.17
CA GLN A 213 4.81 4.39 26.53
C GLN A 213 5.34 3.07 27.13
N ASP A 214 5.17 1.95 26.42
CA ASP A 214 5.54 0.64 26.93
C ASP A 214 7.03 0.53 27.23
N ALA A 215 7.29 -0.12 28.34
CA ALA A 215 8.54 -0.05 29.10
C ALA A 215 9.72 -0.81 28.52
N CYS A 216 9.56 -1.64 27.50
CA CYS A 216 10.69 -2.43 26.97
C CYS A 216 11.31 -1.82 25.71
N PRO A 217 12.42 -1.08 25.84
CA PRO A 217 13.03 -0.38 24.70
C PRO A 217 13.66 -1.32 23.66
N ARG A 218 13.82 -2.61 23.96
CA ARG A 218 14.38 -3.61 23.04
C ARG A 218 13.35 -4.43 22.29
N THR A 219 12.06 -4.39 22.68
CA THR A 219 11.01 -5.14 21.96
C THR A 219 10.73 -4.50 20.62
N PRO A 220 10.82 -5.25 19.49
CA PRO A 220 10.48 -4.76 18.17
C PRO A 220 9.04 -4.24 18.09
N ARG A 221 8.85 -3.15 17.31
CA ARG A 221 7.55 -2.46 17.20
C ARG A 221 7.16 -2.20 15.76
N ILE A 222 5.95 -2.63 15.42
CA ILE A 222 5.24 -2.23 14.21
C ILE A 222 4.21 -1.19 14.62
N VAL A 223 4.30 0.01 14.05
CA VAL A 223 3.39 1.12 14.34
C VAL A 223 2.46 1.32 13.15
N LEU A 224 1.16 1.34 13.41
CA LEU A 224 0.13 1.67 12.44
C LEU A 224 -0.24 3.14 12.61
N ALA A 225 -0.07 3.95 11.57
CA ALA A 225 -0.43 5.36 11.57
C ALA A 225 -0.83 5.77 10.16
N HIS A 226 -2.10 6.13 9.96
CA HIS A 226 -2.63 6.41 8.61
C HIS A 226 -1.80 7.47 7.87
N ASN A 227 -1.56 8.62 8.49
CA ASN A 227 -0.79 9.70 7.89
C ASN A 227 0.71 9.51 8.14
N PRO A 228 1.57 9.39 7.11
CA PRO A 228 2.99 9.14 7.30
C PRO A 228 3.72 10.29 8.03
N GLN A 229 3.17 11.51 8.02
CA GLN A 229 3.73 12.64 8.78
C GLN A 229 3.58 12.46 10.31
N SER A 230 2.75 11.54 10.76
CA SER A 230 2.60 11.22 12.20
C SER A 230 3.93 10.80 12.83
N VAL A 231 4.86 10.23 12.04
CA VAL A 231 6.18 9.79 12.54
C VAL A 231 6.98 10.94 13.17
N GLU A 232 6.73 12.19 12.75
CA GLU A 232 7.39 13.38 13.31
C GLU A 232 6.98 13.62 14.78
N GLN A 233 5.84 13.06 15.23
CA GLN A 233 5.35 13.21 16.62
C GLN A 233 5.99 12.19 17.60
N PHE A 234 6.60 11.13 17.09
CA PHE A 234 7.15 10.05 17.91
C PHE A 234 8.54 9.58 17.47
N ALA A 235 9.28 10.45 16.78
CA ALA A 235 10.63 10.13 16.29
C ALA A 235 11.63 9.73 17.38
N GLU A 236 11.39 10.15 18.64
CA GLU A 236 12.21 9.80 19.82
C GLU A 236 11.86 8.42 20.40
N HIS A 237 10.70 7.85 20.04
CA HIS A 237 10.32 6.51 20.47
C HIS A 237 10.94 5.46 19.56
N ARG A 238 11.15 4.25 20.10
CA ARG A 238 11.54 3.12 19.26
C ARG A 238 10.37 2.70 18.38
N PHE A 239 10.64 2.55 17.10
CA PHE A 239 9.84 1.81 16.13
C PHE A 239 10.79 1.13 15.13
N ASP A 240 10.37 0.01 14.57
CA ASP A 240 11.15 -0.71 13.56
C ASP A 240 10.48 -0.59 12.20
N LEU A 241 9.15 -0.54 12.17
CA LEU A 241 8.35 -0.32 10.97
C LEU A 241 7.12 0.53 11.30
N VAL A 242 6.94 1.63 10.58
CA VAL A 242 5.68 2.39 10.55
C VAL A 242 4.95 2.06 9.25
N LEU A 243 3.69 1.65 9.33
CA LEU A 243 2.81 1.38 8.19
C LEU A 243 1.82 2.52 8.01
N SER A 244 1.83 3.15 6.85
CA SER A 244 1.02 4.33 6.53
C SER A 244 0.40 4.26 5.13
N GLY A 245 -0.65 5.07 4.90
CA GLY A 245 -1.31 5.28 3.62
C GLY A 245 -1.46 6.76 3.28
N HIS A 246 -2.71 7.25 3.17
CA HIS A 246 -3.10 8.65 3.06
C HIS A 246 -2.73 9.37 1.76
N THR A 247 -1.54 9.16 1.24
CA THR A 247 -1.02 9.91 0.08
C THR A 247 -1.48 9.37 -1.26
N HIS A 248 -1.98 8.12 -1.28
CA HIS A 248 -2.28 7.36 -2.51
C HIS A 248 -1.14 7.33 -3.53
N GLY A 249 0.11 7.50 -3.08
CA GLY A 249 1.25 7.69 -3.98
C GLY A 249 1.16 8.94 -4.85
N GLY A 250 0.22 9.87 -4.53
CA GLY A 250 -0.13 11.02 -5.34
C GLY A 250 -1.10 10.74 -6.47
N GLN A 251 -1.62 9.52 -6.61
CA GLN A 251 -2.53 9.02 -7.67
C GLN A 251 -2.04 9.21 -9.11
N ILE A 252 -1.28 10.28 -9.40
CA ILE A 252 -0.77 10.61 -10.73
C ILE A 252 0.73 10.88 -10.64
N ASP A 253 1.50 10.04 -11.34
CA ASP A 253 2.91 10.27 -11.64
C ASP A 253 3.07 10.48 -13.15
N TRP A 254 2.98 11.74 -13.58
CA TRP A 254 2.95 12.05 -14.99
C TRP A 254 4.35 12.17 -15.58
N PRO A 255 4.64 11.52 -16.73
CA PRO A 255 5.95 11.61 -17.36
C PRO A 255 6.44 13.04 -17.56
N GLY A 256 7.60 13.37 -16.99
CA GLY A 256 8.21 14.70 -17.05
C GLY A 256 7.68 15.73 -16.04
N LEU A 257 6.52 15.48 -15.40
CA LEU A 257 5.93 16.37 -14.39
C LEU A 257 5.95 15.75 -12.99
N GLY A 258 6.09 14.40 -12.91
CA GLY A 258 6.08 13.67 -11.65
C GLY A 258 4.71 13.68 -10.96
N ARG A 259 4.72 13.57 -9.64
CA ARG A 259 3.52 13.48 -8.78
C ARG A 259 2.88 14.85 -8.58
N VAL A 260 2.09 15.27 -9.56
CA VAL A 260 1.54 16.64 -9.69
C VAL A 260 0.56 17.02 -8.59
N LEU A 261 -0.16 16.04 -8.02
CA LEU A 261 -1.19 16.31 -7.00
C LEU A 261 -0.62 16.43 -5.58
N LEU A 262 0.62 15.98 -5.34
CA LEU A 262 1.23 16.08 -4.01
C LEU A 262 1.85 17.45 -3.78
N ARG A 263 1.51 18.06 -2.64
CA ARG A 263 2.21 19.25 -2.13
C ARG A 263 3.67 18.90 -1.78
N LYS A 264 4.55 19.90 -1.80
CA LYS A 264 6.01 19.72 -1.59
C LYS A 264 6.35 18.88 -0.34
N LYS A 265 5.70 19.14 0.80
CA LYS A 265 5.90 18.36 2.04
C LYS A 265 5.45 16.90 1.91
N ALA A 266 4.32 16.64 1.26
CA ALA A 266 3.80 15.30 1.06
C ALA A 266 4.61 14.49 0.04
N LYS A 267 5.35 15.12 -0.87
CA LYS A 267 6.23 14.43 -1.83
C LYS A 267 7.33 13.62 -1.14
N ARG A 268 7.77 14.04 0.06
CA ARG A 268 8.75 13.30 0.85
C ARG A 268 8.26 11.89 1.24
N TRP A 269 6.96 11.76 1.48
CA TRP A 269 6.30 10.54 1.93
C TRP A 269 5.30 10.03 0.88
N ALA A 270 5.68 10.02 -0.38
CA ALA A 270 4.72 9.74 -1.43
C ALA A 270 4.31 8.26 -1.51
N ALA A 271 5.24 7.34 -1.63
CA ALA A 271 5.02 5.90 -1.61
C ALA A 271 6.36 5.15 -1.50
N GLY A 272 6.36 3.98 -0.88
CA GLY A 272 7.52 3.11 -0.73
C GLY A 272 8.12 3.10 0.67
N LEU A 273 9.28 2.48 0.82
CA LEU A 273 9.99 2.29 2.09
C LEU A 273 11.05 3.38 2.27
N TYR A 274 10.99 4.08 3.39
CA TYR A 274 11.91 5.17 3.74
C TYR A 274 12.62 4.86 5.06
N PRO A 275 13.95 4.91 5.13
CA PRO A 275 14.67 4.92 6.40
C PRO A 275 14.29 6.18 7.19
N HIS A 276 13.96 6.04 8.48
CA HIS A 276 13.65 7.17 9.34
C HIS A 276 13.95 6.84 10.80
N GLY A 277 14.77 7.67 11.44
CA GLY A 277 15.15 7.46 12.84
C GLY A 277 15.68 6.05 13.09
N PRO A 278 15.10 5.33 14.08
CA PRO A 278 15.55 3.98 14.42
C PRO A 278 15.08 2.87 13.46
N GLY A 279 14.12 3.14 12.59
CA GLY A 279 13.48 2.14 11.73
C GLY A 279 13.13 2.64 10.33
N HIS A 280 11.98 2.20 9.84
CA HIS A 280 11.50 2.49 8.51
C HIS A 280 10.04 2.97 8.53
N VAL A 281 9.70 3.85 7.59
CA VAL A 281 8.32 4.24 7.29
C VAL A 281 7.96 3.68 5.92
N TYR A 282 6.93 2.87 5.84
CA TYR A 282 6.36 2.43 4.59
C TYR A 282 5.08 3.18 4.29
N VAL A 283 5.02 3.80 3.12
CA VAL A 283 3.83 4.51 2.64
C VAL A 283 3.24 3.72 1.48
N ASN A 284 2.09 3.10 1.73
CA ASN A 284 1.36 2.31 0.76
C ASN A 284 0.53 3.22 -0.15
N LYS A 285 0.36 2.83 -1.41
CA LYS A 285 -0.40 3.60 -2.41
C LYS A 285 -1.91 3.45 -2.29
N GLY A 286 -2.38 2.62 -1.34
CA GLY A 286 -3.78 2.35 -1.12
C GLY A 286 -4.42 1.42 -2.13
N VAL A 287 -5.46 0.69 -1.70
CA VAL A 287 -6.22 -0.21 -2.56
C VAL A 287 -7.39 0.49 -3.26
N GLY A 288 -8.04 1.45 -2.60
CA GLY A 288 -9.15 2.23 -3.15
C GLY A 288 -8.74 3.56 -3.78
N PHE A 289 -9.71 4.41 -4.00
CA PHE A 289 -9.53 5.77 -4.54
C PHE A 289 -10.77 6.63 -4.24
N GLY A 290 -10.57 7.91 -3.93
CA GLY A 290 -11.67 8.86 -3.74
C GLY A 290 -12.25 9.38 -5.07
N TRP A 291 -11.49 9.39 -6.16
CA TRP A 291 -11.94 9.63 -7.54
C TRP A 291 -11.22 8.66 -8.49
N ARG A 292 -11.95 8.18 -9.49
CA ARG A 292 -11.49 7.10 -10.36
C ARG A 292 -10.50 7.59 -11.41
N PHE A 293 -9.26 7.82 -10.98
CA PHE A 293 -8.14 8.08 -11.87
C PHE A 293 -6.81 7.75 -11.19
N ARG A 294 -6.01 6.86 -11.78
CA ARG A 294 -4.61 6.61 -11.40
C ARG A 294 -3.76 6.54 -12.65
N PHE A 295 -2.58 7.12 -12.62
CA PHE A 295 -1.63 7.05 -13.72
C PHE A 295 -0.19 7.00 -13.20
N GLY A 296 0.54 5.92 -13.53
CA GLY A 296 1.88 5.65 -13.00
C GLY A 296 1.90 5.31 -11.50
N VAL A 297 0.72 5.06 -10.89
CA VAL A 297 0.56 4.76 -9.45
C VAL A 297 -0.55 3.74 -9.26
N ARG A 298 -0.22 2.46 -9.42
CA ARG A 298 -1.17 1.36 -9.26
C ARG A 298 -1.61 1.20 -7.80
N PRO A 299 -2.86 0.75 -7.55
CA PRO A 299 -3.30 0.31 -6.22
C PRO A 299 -2.39 -0.83 -5.72
N GLU A 300 -2.25 -0.93 -4.39
CA GLU A 300 -1.23 -1.78 -3.80
C GLU A 300 -1.72 -2.59 -2.61
N VAL A 301 -1.35 -3.86 -2.57
CA VAL A 301 -1.26 -4.69 -1.37
C VAL A 301 0.21 -4.94 -1.08
N ALA A 302 0.68 -4.66 0.14
CA ALA A 302 2.05 -4.91 0.53
C ALA A 302 2.13 -6.08 1.54
N ILE A 303 3.12 -6.95 1.34
CA ILE A 303 3.42 -8.08 2.23
C ILE A 303 4.86 -7.96 2.70
N PHE A 304 5.04 -7.83 3.99
CA PHE A 304 6.37 -7.82 4.61
C PHE A 304 6.71 -9.21 5.13
N THR A 305 7.98 -9.59 5.00
CA THR A 305 8.56 -10.73 5.70
C THR A 305 9.62 -10.18 6.65
N LEU A 306 9.40 -10.33 7.95
CA LEU A 306 10.35 -9.85 8.97
C LEU A 306 11.56 -10.79 9.06
N LYS A 307 12.76 -10.20 9.07
CA LYS A 307 14.05 -10.92 9.11
C LYS A 307 14.97 -10.33 10.16
#